data_12a0a4a2bb0125e74b7c33f60a0edf4d
#
_entry.id   12a0a4a2bb0125e74b7c33f60a0edf4d
#
_cell.length_a   1.000
_cell.length_b   1.000
_cell.length_c   1.000
_cell.angle_alpha   90.00
_cell.angle_beta   90.00
_cell.angle_gamma   90.00
#
_symmetry.space_group_name_H-M   'P 1'
#
loop_
_entity.id
_entity.type
_entity.pdbx_description
1 polymer ?
#
loop_
_entity_poly.entity_id
_entity_poly.type
_entity_poly.pdbx_seq_one_letter_code
_entity_poly.pdbx_strand_id
1 'polypeptide(L)'
;NVMRGYLDPTKPFGIDLLPQGWHDTGDVVDVDSDGFIRILGRVKRFAKVGGEMVSLNAVEAYAQTVWPDHTHAAVALPDSRKGERIILFTDHSGATAEELQAWCKANGASELAVPKKIVVIDEIPVLGSGKTDYVVMQRMAAERFAEAKAA
;
A
#
# COMPACT_ATOMS: atom_id res chain seq x y z
N ASN A 1 4.92 -29.23 3.62
CA ASN A 1 5.40 -28.50 4.79
C ASN A 1 4.35 -27.47 5.19
N VAL A 2 3.44 -27.87 6.09
CA VAL A 2 2.39 -26.98 6.58
C VAL A 2 2.87 -26.35 7.89
N MET A 3 2.78 -25.03 7.99
CA MET A 3 3.05 -24.29 9.24
C MET A 3 2.04 -24.71 10.30
N ARG A 4 2.51 -25.02 11.51
CA ARG A 4 1.65 -25.41 12.64
C ARG A 4 1.14 -24.22 13.43
N GLY A 5 1.85 -23.11 13.45
CA GLY A 5 1.53 -21.90 14.20
C GLY A 5 2.73 -20.98 14.31
N TYR A 6 2.59 -19.93 15.07
CA TYR A 6 3.64 -18.98 15.38
C TYR A 6 4.28 -19.27 16.73
N LEU A 7 5.57 -18.97 16.88
CA LEU A 7 6.22 -19.02 18.19
C LEU A 7 5.63 -17.91 19.08
N ASP A 8 5.21 -18.28 20.29
CA ASP A 8 4.77 -17.33 21.29
C ASP A 8 6.02 -16.80 22.05
N PRO A 9 6.39 -15.52 21.90
CA PRO A 9 7.57 -14.96 22.55
C PRO A 9 7.43 -14.87 24.06
N THR A 10 6.23 -15.03 24.60
CA THR A 10 5.95 -14.95 26.04
C THR A 10 6.05 -16.30 26.74
N LYS A 11 6.11 -17.41 25.99
CA LYS A 11 6.14 -18.78 26.50
C LYS A 11 7.37 -19.52 25.95
N PRO A 12 8.27 -20.02 26.81
CA PRO A 12 9.38 -20.88 26.39
C PRO A 12 8.82 -22.08 25.60
N PHE A 13 9.25 -22.22 24.34
CA PHE A 13 8.79 -23.26 23.41
C PHE A 13 7.28 -23.29 23.12
N GLY A 14 6.56 -22.20 23.46
CA GLY A 14 5.14 -22.05 23.16
C GLY A 14 4.90 -21.86 21.66
N ILE A 15 3.86 -22.49 21.13
CA ILE A 15 3.39 -22.29 19.77
C ILE A 15 1.91 -21.92 19.84
N ASP A 16 1.57 -20.78 19.24
CA ASP A 16 0.19 -20.42 18.98
C ASP A 16 -0.27 -21.17 17.73
N LEU A 17 -1.05 -22.22 17.93
CA LEU A 17 -1.53 -23.08 16.86
C LEU A 17 -2.51 -22.32 15.96
N LEU A 18 -2.48 -22.65 14.66
CA LEU A 18 -3.45 -22.11 13.71
C LEU A 18 -4.86 -22.59 14.07
N PRO A 19 -5.86 -21.69 14.12
CA PRO A 19 -7.25 -22.06 14.40
C PRO A 19 -7.74 -23.08 13.36
N GLN A 20 -8.15 -24.25 13.85
CA GLN A 20 -8.70 -25.33 13.00
C GLN A 20 -7.80 -25.75 11.80
N GLY A 21 -6.49 -25.45 11.86
CA GLY A 21 -5.54 -25.74 10.79
C GLY A 21 -5.58 -24.75 9.61
N TRP A 22 -6.36 -23.65 9.70
CA TRP A 22 -6.41 -22.59 8.70
C TRP A 22 -5.49 -21.44 9.07
N HIS A 23 -4.86 -20.85 8.05
CA HIS A 23 -4.05 -19.65 8.19
C HIS A 23 -4.58 -18.56 7.26
N ASP A 24 -4.98 -17.43 7.85
CA ASP A 24 -5.27 -16.22 7.09
C ASP A 24 -3.93 -15.60 6.64
N THR A 25 -3.67 -15.65 5.34
CA THR A 25 -2.44 -15.09 4.76
C THR A 25 -2.52 -13.57 4.65
N GLY A 26 -3.72 -13.00 4.69
CA GLY A 26 -3.98 -11.59 4.41
C GLY A 26 -3.75 -11.21 2.94
N ASP A 27 -3.69 -12.19 2.04
CA ASP A 27 -3.60 -11.95 0.61
C ASP A 27 -4.98 -11.86 -0.05
N VAL A 28 -5.14 -10.94 -0.99
CA VAL A 28 -6.27 -10.86 -1.91
C VAL A 28 -5.90 -11.63 -3.16
N VAL A 29 -6.72 -12.59 -3.55
CA VAL A 29 -6.46 -13.45 -4.69
C VAL A 29 -7.65 -13.47 -5.64
N ASP A 30 -7.35 -13.75 -6.90
CA ASP A 30 -8.29 -14.15 -7.93
C ASP A 30 -8.06 -15.63 -8.25
N VAL A 31 -9.16 -16.37 -8.44
CA VAL A 31 -9.10 -17.81 -8.76
C VAL A 31 -9.82 -18.01 -10.08
N ASP A 32 -9.11 -18.47 -11.09
CA ASP A 32 -9.70 -18.73 -12.39
C ASP A 32 -10.52 -20.05 -12.43
N SER A 33 -11.19 -20.33 -13.57
CA SER A 33 -12.01 -21.52 -13.75
C SER A 33 -11.26 -22.84 -13.62
N ASP A 34 -9.96 -22.83 -13.84
CA ASP A 34 -9.08 -24.00 -13.76
C ASP A 34 -8.45 -24.18 -12.36
N GLY A 35 -8.75 -23.26 -11.44
CA GLY A 35 -8.29 -23.28 -10.05
C GLY A 35 -6.91 -22.67 -9.84
N PHE A 36 -6.34 -21.97 -10.83
CA PHE A 36 -5.11 -21.22 -10.62
C PHE A 36 -5.34 -19.97 -9.79
N ILE A 37 -4.45 -19.73 -8.83
CA ILE A 37 -4.51 -18.60 -7.91
C ILE A 37 -3.57 -17.50 -8.38
N ARG A 38 -4.13 -16.30 -8.60
CA ARG A 38 -3.37 -15.08 -8.87
C ARG A 38 -3.43 -14.20 -7.63
N ILE A 39 -2.27 -13.85 -7.06
CA ILE A 39 -2.18 -12.92 -5.94
C ILE A 39 -2.33 -11.50 -6.48
N LEU A 40 -3.37 -10.78 -6.03
CA LEU A 40 -3.64 -9.39 -6.40
C LEU A 40 -2.96 -8.39 -5.44
N GLY A 41 -2.67 -8.81 -4.21
CA GLY A 41 -1.99 -8.00 -3.20
C GLY A 41 -2.33 -8.42 -1.78
N ARG A 42 -1.93 -7.58 -0.82
CA ARG A 42 -2.26 -7.74 0.61
C ARG A 42 -3.50 -6.93 0.96
N VAL A 43 -4.40 -7.47 1.78
CA VAL A 43 -5.60 -6.75 2.28
C VAL A 43 -5.25 -5.37 2.82
N LYS A 44 -4.17 -5.27 3.61
CA LYS A 44 -3.68 -4.01 4.19
C LYS A 44 -3.06 -3.05 3.16
N ARG A 45 -2.92 -3.48 1.90
CA ARG A 45 -2.37 -2.68 0.78
C ARG A 45 -3.46 -2.25 -0.20
N PHE A 46 -4.71 -2.15 0.28
CA PHE A 46 -5.82 -1.55 -0.46
C PHE A 46 -6.36 -0.36 0.32
N ALA A 47 -6.74 0.68 -0.41
CA ALA A 47 -7.47 1.85 0.10
C ALA A 47 -8.92 1.79 -0.37
N LYS A 48 -9.86 2.13 0.51
CA LYS A 48 -11.28 2.26 0.16
C LYS A 48 -11.59 3.71 -0.21
N VAL A 49 -11.48 4.03 -1.50
CA VAL A 49 -11.65 5.39 -2.03
C VAL A 49 -12.99 5.51 -2.75
N GLY A 50 -13.91 6.30 -2.23
CA GLY A 50 -15.23 6.49 -2.85
C GLY A 50 -16.08 5.22 -2.92
N GLY A 51 -15.83 4.25 -2.04
CA GLY A 51 -16.51 2.95 -2.02
C GLY A 51 -15.79 1.84 -2.81
N GLU A 52 -14.80 2.18 -3.61
CA GLU A 52 -14.02 1.21 -4.40
C GLU A 52 -12.69 0.85 -3.73
N MET A 53 -12.27 -0.40 -3.91
CA MET A 53 -10.99 -0.90 -3.40
C MET A 53 -9.88 -0.60 -4.41
N VAL A 54 -8.96 0.29 -4.04
CA VAL A 54 -7.81 0.70 -4.85
C VAL A 54 -6.55 0.05 -4.32
N SER A 55 -5.82 -0.68 -5.15
CA SER A 55 -4.54 -1.29 -4.78
C SER A 55 -3.45 -0.23 -4.66
N LEU A 56 -2.85 -0.08 -3.48
CA LEU A 56 -1.71 0.81 -3.26
C LEU A 56 -0.47 0.33 -4.04
N ASN A 57 -0.32 -0.99 -4.23
CA ASN A 57 0.75 -1.54 -5.06
C ASN A 57 0.59 -1.16 -6.53
N ALA A 58 -0.65 -1.09 -7.03
CA ALA A 58 -0.90 -0.62 -8.40
C ALA A 58 -0.54 0.86 -8.54
N VAL A 59 -0.84 1.69 -7.55
CA VAL A 59 -0.45 3.12 -7.53
C VAL A 59 1.06 3.28 -7.59
N GLU A 60 1.80 2.49 -6.81
CA GLU A 60 3.27 2.46 -6.84
C GLU A 60 3.81 2.00 -8.20
N ALA A 61 3.19 0.97 -8.80
CA ALA A 61 3.58 0.48 -10.12
C ALA A 61 3.34 1.53 -11.22
N TYR A 62 2.26 2.31 -11.13
CA TYR A 62 2.02 3.43 -12.06
C TYR A 62 3.09 4.52 -11.91
N ALA A 63 3.40 4.91 -10.67
CA ALA A 63 4.46 5.87 -10.39
C ALA A 63 5.83 5.36 -10.89
N GLN A 64 6.13 4.08 -10.67
CA GLN A 64 7.36 3.44 -11.16
C GLN A 64 7.44 3.42 -12.69
N THR A 65 6.32 3.35 -13.39
CA THR A 65 6.30 3.41 -14.86
C THR A 65 6.53 4.83 -15.37
N VAL A 66 5.99 5.83 -14.66
CA VAL A 66 6.15 7.24 -15.03
C VAL A 66 7.55 7.76 -14.68
N TRP A 67 8.08 7.35 -13.52
CA TRP A 67 9.38 7.78 -12.98
C TRP A 67 10.25 6.57 -12.60
N PRO A 68 10.79 5.84 -13.59
CA PRO A 68 11.42 4.52 -13.38
C PRO A 68 12.69 4.54 -12.54
N ASP A 69 13.40 5.66 -12.49
CA ASP A 69 14.68 5.80 -11.77
C ASP A 69 14.50 6.22 -10.31
N HIS A 70 13.24 6.27 -9.84
CA HIS A 70 12.88 6.77 -8.51
C HIS A 70 12.14 5.73 -7.68
N THR A 71 12.13 5.92 -6.37
CA THR A 71 11.45 5.04 -5.43
C THR A 71 10.12 5.65 -5.00
N HIS A 72 9.10 4.82 -4.89
CA HIS A 72 7.75 5.24 -4.58
C HIS A 72 7.13 4.39 -3.48
N ALA A 73 6.35 5.03 -2.59
CA ALA A 73 5.57 4.35 -1.57
C ALA A 73 4.20 5.01 -1.41
N ALA A 74 3.13 4.24 -1.55
CA ALA A 74 1.77 4.72 -1.39
C ALA A 74 1.18 4.29 -0.05
N VAL A 75 0.49 5.20 0.63
CA VAL A 75 -0.27 4.92 1.85
C VAL A 75 -1.66 5.52 1.77
N ALA A 76 -2.58 5.01 2.57
CA ALA A 76 -3.93 5.53 2.67
C ALA A 76 -4.13 6.28 3.99
N LEU A 77 -4.79 7.44 3.94
CA LEU A 77 -5.23 8.18 5.12
C LEU A 77 -6.75 8.32 5.11
N PRO A 78 -7.40 8.41 6.29
CA PRO A 78 -8.82 8.70 6.36
C PRO A 78 -9.17 10.00 5.64
N ASP A 79 -10.29 9.99 4.92
CA ASP A 79 -10.86 11.15 4.23
C ASP A 79 -12.36 11.24 4.54
N SER A 80 -12.82 12.40 5.01
CA SER A 80 -14.21 12.60 5.45
C SER A 80 -15.25 12.49 4.32
N ARG A 81 -14.84 12.64 3.05
CA ARG A 81 -15.75 12.63 1.90
C ARG A 81 -15.71 11.31 1.14
N LYS A 82 -14.54 10.67 1.08
CA LYS A 82 -14.31 9.50 0.22
C LYS A 82 -13.94 8.23 1.01
N GLY A 83 -14.02 8.26 2.34
CA GLY A 83 -13.57 7.19 3.21
C GLY A 83 -12.06 7.22 3.41
N GLU A 84 -11.29 6.99 2.35
CA GLU A 84 -9.84 7.11 2.37
C GLU A 84 -9.33 7.94 1.18
N ARG A 85 -8.12 8.46 1.33
CA ARG A 85 -7.35 9.15 0.28
C ARG A 85 -5.95 8.57 0.20
N ILE A 86 -5.43 8.49 -1.02
CA ILE A 86 -4.09 7.98 -1.29
C ILE A 86 -3.08 9.12 -1.23
N ILE A 87 -1.98 8.88 -0.55
CA ILE A 87 -0.78 9.73 -0.50
C ILE A 87 0.36 8.94 -1.12
N LEU A 88 1.02 9.51 -2.11
CA LEU A 88 2.23 8.95 -2.71
C LEU A 88 3.45 9.67 -2.18
N PHE A 89 4.39 8.95 -1.63
CA PHE A 89 5.73 9.44 -1.33
C PHE A 89 6.68 9.05 -2.45
N THR A 90 7.63 9.92 -2.76
CA THR A 90 8.64 9.68 -3.81
C THR A 90 9.91 10.47 -3.49
N ASP A 91 11.04 9.97 -3.95
CA ASP A 91 12.32 10.69 -3.95
C ASP A 91 12.52 11.56 -5.21
N HIS A 92 11.54 11.56 -6.14
CA HIS A 92 11.58 12.39 -7.34
C HIS A 92 11.12 13.82 -7.06
N SER A 93 12.04 14.78 -7.10
CA SER A 93 11.76 16.21 -6.82
C SER A 93 10.82 16.87 -7.84
N GLY A 94 10.75 16.33 -9.06
CA GLY A 94 9.90 16.83 -10.14
C GLY A 94 8.53 16.14 -10.25
N ALA A 95 8.19 15.20 -9.36
CA ALA A 95 6.95 14.45 -9.46
C ALA A 95 5.71 15.34 -9.32
N THR A 96 4.78 15.25 -10.26
CA THR A 96 3.51 15.99 -10.26
C THR A 96 2.30 15.05 -10.35
N ALA A 97 1.20 15.46 -9.72
CA ALA A 97 -0.05 14.70 -9.80
C ALA A 97 -0.63 14.72 -11.22
N GLU A 98 -0.43 15.82 -11.92
CA GLU A 98 -0.89 16.03 -13.31
C GLU A 98 -0.25 15.03 -14.28
N GLU A 99 1.06 14.81 -14.16
CA GLU A 99 1.79 13.87 -15.00
C GLU A 99 1.32 12.43 -14.77
N LEU A 100 1.20 12.02 -13.50
CA LEU A 100 0.68 10.70 -13.13
C LEU A 100 -0.77 10.51 -13.58
N GLN A 101 -1.61 11.55 -13.45
CA GLN A 101 -3.00 11.55 -13.90
C GLN A 101 -3.09 11.41 -15.42
N ALA A 102 -2.27 12.14 -16.17
CA ALA A 102 -2.22 12.05 -17.62
C ALA A 102 -1.85 10.63 -18.08
N TRP A 103 -0.85 10.02 -17.44
CA TRP A 103 -0.47 8.65 -17.71
C TRP A 103 -1.61 7.65 -17.39
N CYS A 104 -2.23 7.76 -16.20
CA CYS A 104 -3.35 6.91 -15.80
C CYS A 104 -4.50 6.98 -16.83
N LYS A 105 -4.86 8.18 -17.25
CA LYS A 105 -5.92 8.41 -18.25
C LYS A 105 -5.57 7.79 -19.60
N ALA A 106 -4.33 7.93 -20.06
CA ALA A 106 -3.87 7.38 -21.35
C ALA A 106 -3.84 5.85 -21.35
N ASN A 107 -3.65 5.22 -20.17
CA ASN A 107 -3.51 3.77 -20.03
C ASN A 107 -4.75 3.09 -19.42
N GLY A 108 -5.89 3.78 -19.30
CA GLY A 108 -7.14 3.20 -18.82
C GLY A 108 -7.13 2.83 -17.32
N ALA A 109 -6.20 3.40 -16.55
CA ALA A 109 -6.18 3.22 -15.08
C ALA A 109 -7.30 4.04 -14.41
N SER A 110 -7.80 3.57 -13.27
CA SER A 110 -8.84 4.25 -12.52
C SER A 110 -8.37 5.62 -12.03
N GLU A 111 -9.18 6.66 -12.19
CA GLU A 111 -8.92 8.00 -11.63
C GLU A 111 -8.84 7.99 -10.09
N LEU A 112 -9.46 7.01 -9.44
CA LEU A 112 -9.38 6.84 -7.99
C LEU A 112 -7.99 6.38 -7.53
N ALA A 113 -7.19 5.80 -8.42
CA ALA A 113 -5.81 5.41 -8.15
C ALA A 113 -4.83 6.59 -8.21
N VAL A 114 -5.26 7.76 -8.71
CA VAL A 114 -4.42 8.97 -8.72
C VAL A 114 -4.32 9.54 -7.30
N PRO A 115 -3.11 9.63 -6.73
CA PRO A 115 -2.92 10.15 -5.37
C PRO A 115 -3.42 11.58 -5.22
N LYS A 116 -4.11 11.87 -4.13
CA LYS A 116 -4.54 13.24 -3.81
C LYS A 116 -3.39 14.17 -3.44
N LYS A 117 -2.30 13.60 -2.96
CA LYS A 117 -1.06 14.33 -2.63
C LYS A 117 0.14 13.48 -3.01
N ILE A 118 1.11 14.14 -3.59
CA ILE A 118 2.47 13.63 -3.77
C ILE A 118 3.36 14.36 -2.75
N VAL A 119 4.16 13.60 -2.03
CA VAL A 119 5.08 14.10 -1.01
C VAL A 119 6.48 13.71 -1.41
N VAL A 120 7.29 14.71 -1.72
CA VAL A 120 8.70 14.48 -2.01
C VAL A 120 9.46 14.37 -0.69
N ILE A 121 10.30 13.34 -0.58
CA ILE A 121 11.22 13.09 0.53
C ILE A 121 12.57 12.64 -0.03
N ASP A 122 13.64 12.84 0.73
CA ASP A 122 14.99 12.53 0.27
C ASP A 122 15.20 11.02 0.07
N GLU A 123 14.60 10.18 0.93
CA GLU A 123 14.73 8.73 0.87
C GLU A 123 13.48 8.05 1.43
N ILE A 124 13.02 6.99 0.76
CA ILE A 124 11.93 6.14 1.25
C ILE A 124 12.47 5.21 2.36
N PRO A 125 11.92 5.26 3.58
CA PRO A 125 12.33 4.40 4.69
C PRO A 125 12.20 2.92 4.35
N VAL A 126 13.23 2.14 4.71
CA VAL A 126 13.25 0.69 4.50
C VAL A 126 13.51 -0.06 5.79
N LEU A 127 12.97 -1.26 5.88
CA LEU A 127 13.27 -2.23 6.94
C LEU A 127 14.69 -2.78 6.77
N GLY A 128 15.25 -3.40 7.81
CA GLY A 128 16.54 -4.09 7.71
C GLY A 128 16.62 -5.20 6.65
N SER A 129 15.46 -5.64 6.12
CA SER A 129 15.35 -6.57 4.99
C SER A 129 15.41 -5.90 3.60
N GLY A 130 15.53 -4.56 3.54
CA GLY A 130 15.49 -3.76 2.30
C GLY A 130 14.08 -3.51 1.73
N LYS A 131 13.02 -3.97 2.41
CA LYS A 131 11.65 -3.68 1.99
C LYS A 131 11.19 -2.34 2.55
N THR A 132 10.33 -1.61 1.82
CA THR A 132 9.71 -0.37 2.28
C THR A 132 9.07 -0.52 3.66
N ASP A 133 9.38 0.38 4.58
CA ASP A 133 8.76 0.45 5.91
C ASP A 133 7.44 1.23 5.85
N TYR A 134 6.38 0.53 5.49
CA TYR A 134 5.05 1.14 5.40
C TYR A 134 4.49 1.61 6.75
N VAL A 135 5.00 1.10 7.88
CA VAL A 135 4.57 1.56 9.21
C VAL A 135 5.10 2.97 9.45
N VAL A 136 6.38 3.20 9.16
CA VAL A 136 6.98 4.54 9.22
C VAL A 136 6.30 5.46 8.22
N MET A 137 6.08 5.04 6.98
CA MET A 137 5.43 5.84 5.94
C MET A 137 4.02 6.26 6.35
N GLN A 138 3.23 5.36 6.94
CA GLN A 138 1.88 5.64 7.43
C GLN A 138 1.90 6.70 8.55
N ARG A 139 2.86 6.60 9.48
CA ARG A 139 3.04 7.58 10.56
C ARG A 139 3.43 8.95 10.01
N MET A 140 4.42 9.02 9.11
CA MET A 140 4.84 10.28 8.47
C MET A 140 3.68 10.96 7.74
N ALA A 141 2.86 10.18 7.03
CA ALA A 141 1.66 10.72 6.38
C ALA A 141 0.66 11.27 7.40
N ALA A 142 0.37 10.52 8.47
CA ALA A 142 -0.56 10.93 9.51
C ALA A 142 -0.11 12.23 10.19
N GLU A 143 1.16 12.33 10.58
CA GLU A 143 1.75 13.51 11.21
C GLU A 143 1.66 14.73 10.27
N ARG A 144 2.16 14.61 9.04
CA ARG A 144 2.19 15.70 8.06
C ARG A 144 0.82 16.26 7.70
N PHE A 145 -0.22 15.41 7.68
CA PHE A 145 -1.58 15.82 7.31
C PHE A 145 -2.54 15.98 8.50
N ALA A 146 -2.12 15.67 9.73
CA ALA A 146 -2.85 16.05 10.95
C ALA A 146 -2.70 17.55 11.25
N GLU A 147 -1.50 18.11 11.07
CA GLU A 147 -1.20 19.52 11.27
C GLU A 147 -1.98 20.43 10.32
N ALA A 148 -2.25 19.97 9.08
CA ALA A 148 -3.04 20.72 8.10
C ALA A 148 -4.53 20.85 8.45
N LYS A 149 -5.03 20.14 9.47
CA LYS A 149 -6.42 20.24 9.97
C LYS A 149 -6.59 21.22 11.12
N ALA A 150 -5.50 21.67 11.72
CA ALA A 150 -5.48 22.55 12.90
C ALA A 150 -5.22 24.03 12.56
N ALA A 151 -4.96 24.33 11.30
CA ALA A 151 -4.78 25.68 10.75
C ALA A 151 -5.96 26.07 9.83
#